data_97a188b7491fd7adaefa2a740e6e19ce
#
_entry.id   97a188b7491fd7adaefa2a740e6e19ce
#
_cell.length_a   1.000
_cell.length_b   1.000
_cell.length_c   1.000
_cell.angle_alpha   90.00
_cell.angle_beta   90.00
_cell.angle_gamma   90.00
#
_symmetry.space_group_name_H-M   'P 1'
#
loop_
_entity.id
_entity.type
_entity.pdbx_description
1 polymer ?
#
loop_
_entity_poly.entity_id
_entity_poly.type
_entity_poly.pdbx_seq_one_letter_code
_entity_poly.pdbx_strand_id
1 'polypeptide(L)'
;RQEGQQWGAEHAPEIDPFVASNIVVIKDASAIKYGTDALGGVIVVNPPPLPETAGLGGSINSVVQSNGRSGTFSGMLQGGIKGHEGWGWRMQGTARRAGDFYAPDYSLTNTGVKELNFSASTGYHSEHKGIEVYFSHFKTELGILKGTSISNMDDLLAAMERTPPQYTTDFSYNISEPRQEVSHNLIKINGHIHSNFGEWRLQYGFQNNNRQEYDMRIGSLSTIPSIDLQLNTHTIEAEVERNKSEKITTCFGVTGMLQENNNIPGTQRIPFIPDFNNISAGVFGISKFFFKNLTVDAGARYDYRSYAVAGYDFKNTLYKTNFRFHNASATIGATLAFKKRQTLNMSISSAWRPPHVAELYSLGTHQSAAAIEYGLLLNDSTNEVMDIDDVSFNIEQALKWVGSYQREWNKVTLDVTVYANYIFNYIYLKPTGLTQNVRGLYPYFRYTQTDAVFLGADFSATWQVNDHLKVIPKATVLRASDQTNNDYLVFIPANRLEVALRYESPKFFTFKNFYAESKVKFIAKQHRAPRTITVREFNNAIENDTDPLQGSSSNFDFMDAPDAYWLWNMAVGLSVQGTKARYDFRLASENTLNTTYREYTNRFRYYADDLGTNFIFSIKCTF
;
A
#
# COMPACT_ATOMS: atom_id res chain seq x y z
N ARG A 1 -5.66 12.90 -2.90
CA ARG A 1 -5.00 11.70 -3.38
C ARG A 1 -3.49 11.88 -3.23
N GLN A 2 -2.78 10.87 -2.74
CA GLN A 2 -1.31 10.87 -2.71
C GLN A 2 -0.80 10.25 -4.01
N GLU A 3 0.16 10.92 -4.61
CA GLU A 3 0.83 10.50 -5.83
C GLU A 3 2.34 10.43 -5.59
N GLY A 4 2.94 9.28 -5.77
CA GLY A 4 4.37 9.02 -5.65
C GLY A 4 4.81 7.98 -6.66
N GLN A 5 6.06 7.54 -6.57
CA GLN A 5 6.59 6.44 -7.39
C GLN A 5 6.11 5.08 -6.85
N GLN A 6 4.79 4.85 -6.90
CA GLN A 6 4.11 3.69 -6.31
C GLN A 6 3.89 2.56 -7.35
N TRP A 7 4.84 2.35 -8.21
CA TRP A 7 4.87 1.25 -9.16
C TRP A 7 5.62 0.06 -8.53
N GLY A 8 4.93 -1.02 -8.32
CA GLY A 8 5.46 -2.22 -7.64
C GLY A 8 4.97 -2.35 -6.19
N ALA A 9 4.93 -3.58 -5.71
CA ALA A 9 4.45 -3.91 -4.37
C ALA A 9 5.44 -3.56 -3.24
N GLU A 10 6.68 -3.24 -3.60
CA GLU A 10 7.80 -2.95 -2.71
C GLU A 10 7.82 -1.49 -2.25
N HIS A 11 7.02 -0.63 -2.88
CA HIS A 11 6.98 0.78 -2.58
C HIS A 11 5.85 1.11 -1.61
N ALA A 12 6.20 1.49 -0.40
CA ALA A 12 5.23 1.96 0.59
C ALA A 12 4.79 3.41 0.32
N PRO A 13 3.56 3.79 0.69
CA PRO A 13 3.14 5.18 0.65
C PRO A 13 4.02 6.07 1.53
N GLU A 14 4.43 7.22 1.00
CA GLU A 14 5.25 8.22 1.71
C GLU A 14 4.34 9.09 2.61
N ILE A 15 3.79 8.47 3.66
CA ILE A 15 2.91 9.10 4.66
C ILE A 15 3.47 8.83 6.05
N ASP A 16 3.67 9.89 6.84
CA ASP A 16 3.99 9.72 8.26
C ASP A 16 2.78 9.15 9.01
N PRO A 17 2.86 7.94 9.61
CA PRO A 17 1.75 7.32 10.29
C PRO A 17 1.26 8.10 11.53
N PHE A 18 2.11 8.95 12.12
CA PHE A 18 1.76 9.76 13.29
C PHE A 18 0.87 10.97 12.97
N VAL A 19 0.65 11.29 11.69
CA VAL A 19 -0.31 12.32 11.25
C VAL A 19 -1.75 11.85 11.42
N ALA A 20 -1.99 10.54 11.30
CA ALA A 20 -3.34 9.97 11.26
C ALA A 20 -4.03 9.97 12.64
N SER A 21 -5.27 10.45 12.69
CA SER A 21 -6.20 10.17 13.81
C SER A 21 -7.04 8.93 13.54
N ASN A 22 -7.40 8.70 12.28
CA ASN A 22 -8.08 7.50 11.84
C ASN A 22 -7.69 7.14 10.40
N ILE A 23 -7.89 5.86 10.08
CA ILE A 23 -7.70 5.31 8.73
C ILE A 23 -9.01 4.63 8.35
N VAL A 24 -9.59 5.02 7.22
CA VAL A 24 -10.85 4.49 6.70
C VAL A 24 -10.57 3.70 5.43
N VAL A 25 -11.09 2.48 5.34
CA VAL A 25 -11.03 1.64 4.14
C VAL A 25 -12.41 1.62 3.49
N ILE A 26 -12.51 2.13 2.27
CA ILE A 26 -13.75 2.22 1.48
C ILE A 26 -13.73 1.11 0.44
N LYS A 27 -14.68 0.18 0.53
CA LYS A 27 -14.80 -0.98 -0.38
C LYS A 27 -16.09 -0.97 -1.19
N ASP A 28 -17.00 -0.07 -0.87
CA ASP A 28 -18.38 0.01 -1.39
C ASP A 28 -18.53 0.97 -2.58
N ALA A 29 -19.78 1.24 -2.94
CA ALA A 29 -20.19 2.11 -4.03
C ALA A 29 -19.59 3.52 -3.98
N SER A 30 -19.31 4.05 -2.78
CA SER A 30 -18.75 5.40 -2.61
C SER A 30 -17.30 5.55 -3.10
N ALA A 31 -16.61 4.43 -3.35
CA ALA A 31 -15.26 4.43 -3.92
C ALA A 31 -15.21 5.08 -5.32
N ILE A 32 -16.32 5.10 -6.05
CA ILE A 32 -16.39 5.65 -7.43
C ILE A 32 -15.96 7.13 -7.50
N LYS A 33 -16.15 7.91 -6.46
CA LYS A 33 -15.74 9.33 -6.44
C LYS A 33 -14.22 9.52 -6.50
N TYR A 34 -13.44 8.52 -6.12
CA TYR A 34 -11.97 8.62 -6.03
C TYR A 34 -11.23 8.26 -7.33
N GLY A 35 -11.96 7.86 -8.37
CA GLY A 35 -11.40 7.70 -9.72
C GLY A 35 -11.07 6.27 -10.13
N THR A 36 -10.42 6.16 -11.28
CA THR A 36 -10.16 4.90 -12.00
C THR A 36 -9.31 3.92 -11.23
N ASP A 37 -8.36 4.38 -10.43
CA ASP A 37 -7.41 3.50 -9.73
C ASP A 37 -8.00 2.86 -8.44
N ALA A 38 -9.29 3.12 -8.14
CA ALA A 38 -9.99 2.60 -6.97
C ALA A 38 -10.58 1.18 -7.15
N LEU A 39 -10.03 0.34 -8.05
CA LEU A 39 -10.49 -1.02 -8.33
C LEU A 39 -10.58 -1.90 -7.08
N GLY A 40 -9.56 -1.90 -6.25
CA GLY A 40 -9.50 -2.68 -5.00
C GLY A 40 -10.24 -2.03 -3.82
N GLY A 41 -10.44 -0.73 -3.87
CA GLY A 41 -10.94 0.12 -2.79
C GLY A 41 -10.06 1.34 -2.56
N VAL A 42 -10.35 2.10 -1.50
CA VAL A 42 -9.66 3.34 -1.17
C VAL A 42 -9.29 3.36 0.30
N ILE A 43 -8.07 3.75 0.61
CA ILE A 43 -7.61 3.99 1.98
C ILE A 43 -7.54 5.50 2.19
N VAL A 44 -8.30 6.02 3.15
CA VAL A 44 -8.33 7.43 3.51
C VAL A 44 -7.64 7.61 4.85
N VAL A 45 -6.59 8.43 4.86
CA VAL A 45 -5.84 8.78 6.08
C VAL A 45 -6.27 10.18 6.51
N ASN A 46 -6.92 10.27 7.66
CA ASN A 46 -7.44 11.53 8.17
C ASN A 46 -6.61 12.03 9.35
N PRO A 47 -6.05 13.24 9.29
CA PRO A 47 -5.54 13.92 10.47
C PRO A 47 -6.71 14.32 11.39
N PRO A 48 -6.46 14.61 12.69
CA PRO A 48 -7.50 15.19 13.55
C PRO A 48 -7.92 16.57 13.02
N PRO A 49 -9.16 17.03 13.27
CA PRO A 49 -9.57 18.39 12.91
C PRO A 49 -8.68 19.44 13.61
N LEU A 50 -8.52 20.62 13.01
CA LEU A 50 -7.82 21.73 13.65
C LEU A 50 -8.64 22.25 14.85
N PRO A 51 -7.96 22.66 15.96
CA PRO A 51 -8.66 23.29 17.09
C PRO A 51 -9.28 24.63 16.66
N GLU A 52 -10.56 24.82 16.96
CA GLU A 52 -11.30 26.04 16.64
C GLU A 52 -11.30 27.06 17.78
N THR A 53 -11.05 26.60 19.01
CA THR A 53 -11.04 27.43 20.22
C THR A 53 -9.62 27.70 20.69
N ALA A 54 -9.41 28.89 21.27
CA ALA A 54 -8.09 29.27 21.82
C ALA A 54 -7.59 28.24 22.85
N GLY A 55 -6.34 27.86 22.70
CA GLY A 55 -5.70 26.88 23.57
C GLY A 55 -4.46 26.28 22.92
N LEU A 56 -3.68 25.60 23.72
CA LEU A 56 -2.50 24.85 23.29
C LEU A 56 -2.66 23.41 23.77
N GLY A 57 -2.47 22.46 22.90
CA GLY A 57 -2.44 21.06 23.23
C GLY A 57 -1.43 20.34 22.33
N GLY A 58 -1.16 19.09 22.65
CA GLY A 58 -0.21 18.35 21.86
C GLY A 58 -0.05 16.90 22.31
N SER A 59 0.84 16.20 21.62
CA SER A 59 1.24 14.87 22.03
C SER A 59 2.70 14.60 21.66
N ILE A 60 3.34 13.78 22.49
CA ILE A 60 4.68 13.25 22.26
C ILE A 60 4.56 11.72 22.25
N ASN A 61 5.10 11.09 21.22
CA ASN A 61 5.17 9.65 21.09
C ASN A 61 6.64 9.22 21.02
N SER A 62 7.02 8.24 21.82
CA SER A 62 8.32 7.58 21.76
C SER A 62 8.11 6.08 21.63
N VAL A 63 8.72 5.46 20.63
CA VAL A 63 8.64 4.02 20.37
C VAL A 63 10.04 3.46 20.23
N VAL A 64 10.36 2.43 20.98
CA VAL A 64 11.59 1.66 20.84
C VAL A 64 11.26 0.21 20.53
N GLN A 65 12.07 -0.41 19.67
CA GLN A 65 11.87 -1.79 19.23
C GLN A 65 13.17 -2.55 19.31
N SER A 66 13.10 -3.82 19.73
CA SER A 66 14.28 -4.66 19.86
C SER A 66 14.82 -5.12 18.50
N ASN A 67 13.92 -5.52 17.58
CA ASN A 67 14.32 -5.91 16.23
C ASN A 67 14.68 -4.64 15.43
N GLY A 68 15.86 -4.64 14.80
CA GLY A 68 16.45 -3.45 14.19
C GLY A 68 16.96 -2.42 15.21
N ARG A 69 16.88 -2.67 16.54
CA ARG A 69 17.24 -1.72 17.63
C ARG A 69 16.71 -0.33 17.31
N SER A 70 15.43 -0.25 16.93
CA SER A 70 14.81 0.93 16.35
C SER A 70 14.34 1.90 17.43
N GLY A 71 14.52 3.19 17.18
CA GLY A 71 13.93 4.29 17.94
C GLY A 71 13.13 5.21 17.04
N THR A 72 11.93 5.59 17.48
CA THR A 72 11.07 6.58 16.81
C THR A 72 10.61 7.59 17.84
N PHE A 73 10.72 8.86 17.49
CA PHE A 73 10.21 9.98 18.26
C PHE A 73 9.29 10.82 17.37
N SER A 74 8.08 11.12 17.84
CA SER A 74 7.13 11.99 17.14
C SER A 74 6.51 12.98 18.11
N GLY A 75 6.54 14.26 17.76
CA GLY A 75 5.93 15.35 18.50
C GLY A 75 4.89 16.08 17.66
N MET A 76 3.74 16.40 18.26
CA MET A 76 2.68 17.22 17.67
C MET A 76 2.29 18.33 18.63
N LEU A 77 2.18 19.55 18.12
CA LEU A 77 1.62 20.71 18.79
C LEU A 77 0.46 21.27 17.95
N GLN A 78 -0.61 21.68 18.59
CA GLN A 78 -1.76 22.29 17.94
C GLN A 78 -2.44 23.31 18.86
N GLY A 79 -3.13 24.26 18.25
CA GLY A 79 -3.87 25.25 19.04
C GLY A 79 -4.79 26.11 18.18
N GLY A 80 -5.75 26.74 18.86
CA GLY A 80 -6.57 27.82 18.31
C GLY A 80 -5.98 29.18 18.64
N ILE A 81 -6.28 30.20 17.83
CA ILE A 81 -5.72 31.55 17.99
C ILE A 81 -6.64 32.39 18.87
N LYS A 82 -6.12 32.93 19.98
CA LYS A 82 -6.87 33.78 20.90
C LYS A 82 -7.40 35.04 20.19
N GLY A 83 -8.67 35.31 20.31
CA GLY A 83 -9.32 36.45 19.66
C GLY A 83 -9.68 36.23 18.19
N HIS A 84 -9.42 35.04 17.65
CA HIS A 84 -9.76 34.64 16.28
C HIS A 84 -10.39 33.26 16.30
N GLU A 85 -11.62 33.19 16.79
CA GLU A 85 -12.39 31.93 16.82
C GLU A 85 -12.52 31.32 15.43
N GLY A 86 -12.41 30.00 15.37
CA GLY A 86 -12.39 29.24 14.12
C GLY A 86 -10.99 29.10 13.47
N TRP A 87 -9.99 29.90 13.88
CA TRP A 87 -8.62 29.75 13.40
C TRP A 87 -7.82 28.75 14.25
N GLY A 88 -7.32 27.71 13.58
CA GLY A 88 -6.49 26.69 14.18
C GLY A 88 -5.19 26.44 13.42
N TRP A 89 -4.25 25.85 14.13
CA TRP A 89 -2.96 25.43 13.56
C TRP A 89 -2.48 24.13 14.20
N ARG A 90 -1.62 23.41 13.48
CA ARG A 90 -0.93 22.21 13.92
C ARG A 90 0.44 22.12 13.28
N MET A 91 1.41 21.64 14.04
CA MET A 91 2.75 21.23 13.59
C MET A 91 3.05 19.86 14.14
N GLN A 92 3.70 19.02 13.34
CA GLN A 92 4.09 17.68 13.76
C GLN A 92 5.42 17.32 13.10
N GLY A 93 6.26 16.58 13.83
CA GLY A 93 7.51 16.06 13.30
C GLY A 93 7.82 14.68 13.85
N THR A 94 8.44 13.83 13.03
CA THR A 94 8.81 12.46 13.36
C THR A 94 10.23 12.19 12.91
N ALA A 95 11.04 11.58 13.78
CA ALA A 95 12.35 11.04 13.45
C ALA A 95 12.40 9.56 13.82
N ARG A 96 12.94 8.73 12.93
CA ARG A 96 13.12 7.30 13.13
C ARG A 96 14.51 6.86 12.69
N ARG A 97 15.12 5.97 13.47
CA ARG A 97 16.34 5.26 13.11
C ARG A 97 16.22 3.78 13.48
N ALA A 98 16.53 2.91 12.52
CA ALA A 98 16.69 1.48 12.73
C ALA A 98 17.98 1.03 12.07
N GLY A 99 18.67 0.04 12.65
CA GLY A 99 19.74 -0.70 12.01
C GLY A 99 19.19 -1.96 11.34
N ASP A 100 20.07 -2.92 11.07
CA ASP A 100 19.72 -4.19 10.45
C ASP A 100 18.63 -4.93 11.24
N PHE A 101 17.62 -5.40 10.54
CA PHE A 101 16.62 -6.27 11.14
C PHE A 101 17.14 -7.70 11.26
N TYR A 102 16.42 -8.52 12.04
CA TYR A 102 16.75 -9.92 12.29
C TYR A 102 15.59 -10.82 11.86
N ALA A 103 15.91 -11.84 11.07
CA ALA A 103 15.15 -13.08 11.00
C ALA A 103 15.36 -13.87 12.33
N PRO A 104 14.63 -14.95 12.60
CA PRO A 104 14.79 -15.70 13.85
C PRO A 104 16.22 -16.10 14.19
N ASP A 105 17.02 -16.49 13.21
CA ASP A 105 18.33 -17.12 13.42
C ASP A 105 19.52 -16.32 12.87
N TYR A 106 19.26 -15.20 12.13
CA TYR A 106 20.34 -14.43 11.49
C TYR A 106 19.96 -12.98 11.24
N SER A 107 20.96 -12.14 11.01
CA SER A 107 20.82 -10.74 10.63
C SER A 107 20.43 -10.60 9.16
N LEU A 108 19.45 -9.75 8.89
CA LEU A 108 19.08 -9.29 7.55
C LEU A 108 19.96 -8.08 7.20
N THR A 109 21.15 -8.36 6.69
CA THR A 109 22.19 -7.35 6.47
C THR A 109 21.75 -6.26 5.51
N ASN A 110 22.02 -5.01 5.88
CA ASN A 110 21.72 -3.80 5.12
C ASN A 110 20.21 -3.52 4.98
N THR A 111 19.45 -3.76 6.05
CA THR A 111 18.01 -3.45 6.07
C THR A 111 17.67 -2.25 6.98
N GLY A 112 18.66 -1.46 7.35
CA GLY A 112 18.50 -0.27 8.19
C GLY A 112 17.55 0.77 7.57
N VAL A 113 16.95 1.61 8.44
CA VAL A 113 16.00 2.66 8.05
C VAL A 113 16.33 3.96 8.79
N LYS A 114 16.26 5.08 8.06
CA LYS A 114 16.33 6.43 8.59
C LYS A 114 15.21 7.27 7.99
N GLU A 115 14.40 7.88 8.86
CA GLU A 115 13.29 8.74 8.43
C GLU A 115 13.30 10.06 9.19
N LEU A 116 12.91 11.12 8.48
CA LEU A 116 12.70 12.45 9.05
C LEU A 116 11.50 13.08 8.35
N ASN A 117 10.41 13.26 9.09
CA ASN A 117 9.14 13.73 8.56
C ASN A 117 8.72 14.99 9.31
N PHE A 118 8.05 15.90 8.59
CA PHE A 118 7.50 17.11 9.15
C PHE A 118 6.17 17.44 8.47
N SER A 119 5.20 17.93 9.23
CA SER A 119 3.96 18.48 8.67
C SER A 119 3.51 19.72 9.43
N ALA A 120 2.81 20.61 8.73
CA ALA A 120 2.18 21.79 9.30
C ALA A 120 0.83 22.03 8.63
N SER A 121 -0.16 22.45 9.40
CA SER A 121 -1.44 22.92 8.86
C SER A 121 -1.93 24.14 9.61
N THR A 122 -2.67 24.99 8.91
CA THR A 122 -3.41 26.09 9.48
C THR A 122 -4.69 26.30 8.69
N GLY A 123 -5.73 26.76 9.34
CA GLY A 123 -6.99 26.96 8.68
C GLY A 123 -8.01 27.70 9.52
N TYR A 124 -9.03 28.14 8.83
CA TYR A 124 -10.23 28.74 9.42
C TYR A 124 -11.42 27.84 9.17
N HIS A 125 -12.17 27.54 10.21
CA HIS A 125 -13.41 26.77 10.14
C HIS A 125 -14.55 27.52 10.81
N SER A 126 -15.69 27.54 10.14
CA SER A 126 -16.96 27.99 10.67
C SER A 126 -18.07 27.09 10.13
N GLU A 127 -19.28 27.24 10.65
CA GLU A 127 -20.46 26.48 10.22
C GLU A 127 -20.73 26.60 8.71
N HIS A 128 -20.43 27.76 8.11
CA HIS A 128 -20.79 28.04 6.71
C HIS A 128 -19.61 27.99 5.72
N LYS A 129 -18.39 28.13 6.18
CA LYS A 129 -17.21 28.16 5.32
C LYS A 129 -15.95 27.79 6.07
N GLY A 130 -15.00 27.25 5.35
CA GLY A 130 -13.68 26.96 5.89
C GLY A 130 -12.64 26.87 4.79
N ILE A 131 -11.41 27.06 5.20
CA ILE A 131 -10.22 26.86 4.40
C ILE A 131 -9.11 26.29 5.27
N GLU A 132 -8.42 25.28 4.78
CA GLU A 132 -7.25 24.69 5.43
C GLU A 132 -6.12 24.55 4.43
N VAL A 133 -4.92 24.94 4.84
CA VAL A 133 -3.68 24.71 4.13
C VAL A 133 -2.86 23.71 4.93
N TYR A 134 -2.43 22.64 4.28
CA TYR A 134 -1.58 21.59 4.83
C TYR A 134 -0.31 21.47 4.00
N PHE A 135 0.82 21.34 4.69
CA PHE A 135 2.11 21.01 4.12
C PHE A 135 2.67 19.77 4.81
N SER A 136 3.32 18.88 4.05
CA SER A 136 4.15 17.81 4.62
C SER A 136 5.41 17.59 3.80
N HIS A 137 6.47 17.21 4.52
CA HIS A 137 7.74 16.72 4.01
C HIS A 137 8.00 15.35 4.62
N PHE A 138 8.14 14.35 3.78
CA PHE A 138 8.52 12.99 4.16
C PHE A 138 9.87 12.68 3.54
N LYS A 139 10.80 12.16 4.34
CA LYS A 139 12.11 11.72 3.86
C LYS A 139 12.49 10.41 4.50
N THR A 140 12.84 9.44 3.66
CA THR A 140 13.33 8.14 4.10
C THR A 140 14.57 7.72 3.32
N GLU A 141 15.49 7.06 4.02
CA GLU A 141 16.62 6.33 3.47
C GLU A 141 16.53 4.91 4.04
N LEU A 142 16.49 3.92 3.18
CA LEU A 142 16.38 2.52 3.58
C LEU A 142 17.37 1.65 2.81
N GLY A 143 18.00 0.73 3.53
CA GLY A 143 18.84 -0.29 2.95
C GLY A 143 17.98 -1.41 2.33
N ILE A 144 18.53 -2.02 1.29
CA ILE A 144 17.94 -3.18 0.63
C ILE A 144 18.79 -4.39 0.98
N LEU A 145 18.14 -5.53 1.26
CA LEU A 145 18.80 -6.76 1.72
C LEU A 145 20.01 -7.11 0.82
N LYS A 146 21.18 -7.16 1.40
CA LYS A 146 22.43 -7.40 0.67
C LYS A 146 22.55 -8.82 0.11
N GLY A 147 21.84 -9.77 0.69
CA GLY A 147 21.76 -11.16 0.22
C GLY A 147 21.16 -11.34 -1.17
N THR A 148 20.56 -10.30 -1.74
CA THR A 148 20.02 -10.28 -3.11
C THR A 148 21.05 -9.90 -4.17
N SER A 149 22.29 -9.67 -3.80
CA SER A 149 23.37 -9.33 -4.73
C SER A 149 23.92 -10.60 -5.38
N ILE A 150 23.61 -10.79 -6.65
CA ILE A 150 23.90 -12.01 -7.43
C ILE A 150 24.82 -11.62 -8.59
N SER A 151 25.87 -12.40 -8.85
CA SER A 151 26.82 -12.14 -9.93
C SER A 151 26.82 -13.22 -11.02
N ASN A 152 26.43 -14.44 -10.69
CA ASN A 152 26.41 -15.58 -11.62
C ASN A 152 25.35 -16.61 -11.20
N MET A 153 25.25 -17.73 -11.94
CA MET A 153 24.30 -18.80 -11.67
C MET A 153 24.53 -19.46 -10.30
N ASP A 154 25.78 -19.72 -9.94
CA ASP A 154 26.10 -20.35 -8.67
C ASP A 154 25.72 -19.45 -7.47
N ASP A 155 25.94 -18.15 -7.61
CA ASP A 155 25.50 -17.15 -6.63
C ASP A 155 23.97 -17.11 -6.51
N LEU A 156 23.25 -17.19 -7.65
CA LEU A 156 21.78 -17.20 -7.64
C LEU A 156 21.24 -18.47 -6.97
N LEU A 157 21.77 -19.64 -7.31
CA LEU A 157 21.42 -20.90 -6.66
C LEU A 157 21.73 -20.84 -5.17
N ALA A 158 22.93 -20.36 -4.81
CA ALA A 158 23.31 -20.21 -3.41
C ALA A 158 22.41 -19.22 -2.67
N ALA A 159 22.01 -18.10 -3.29
CA ALA A 159 21.14 -17.09 -2.68
C ALA A 159 19.73 -17.64 -2.41
N MET A 160 19.19 -18.48 -3.30
CA MET A 160 17.85 -19.04 -3.16
C MET A 160 17.78 -20.32 -2.32
N GLU A 161 18.85 -21.12 -2.27
CA GLU A 161 18.86 -22.42 -1.58
C GLU A 161 19.47 -22.36 -0.18
N ARG A 162 20.25 -21.33 0.17
CA ARG A 162 20.94 -21.23 1.46
C ARG A 162 20.12 -20.51 2.53
N THR A 163 20.12 -21.09 3.74
CA THR A 163 19.67 -20.45 4.96
C THR A 163 20.75 -20.70 6.04
N PRO A 164 21.37 -19.68 6.61
CA PRO A 164 21.21 -18.25 6.38
C PRO A 164 21.72 -17.79 4.99
N PRO A 165 21.30 -16.56 4.54
CA PRO A 165 21.81 -15.95 3.32
C PRO A 165 23.35 -15.85 3.29
N GLN A 166 23.94 -15.86 2.09
CA GLN A 166 25.39 -15.83 1.93
C GLN A 166 26.05 -14.59 2.55
N TYR A 167 25.37 -13.45 2.50
CA TYR A 167 25.84 -12.18 3.07
C TYR A 167 25.09 -11.87 4.37
N THR A 168 25.54 -12.49 5.45
CA THR A 168 25.07 -12.23 6.80
C THR A 168 26.21 -11.65 7.63
N THR A 169 26.02 -10.46 8.20
CA THR A 169 27.01 -9.77 9.02
C THR A 169 26.45 -9.46 10.41
N ASP A 170 27.31 -8.99 11.30
CA ASP A 170 26.87 -8.45 12.56
C ASP A 170 26.01 -7.20 12.37
N PHE A 171 25.21 -6.90 13.41
CA PHE A 171 24.31 -5.74 13.42
C PHE A 171 25.01 -4.43 13.09
N SER A 172 24.41 -3.63 12.21
CA SER A 172 24.88 -2.29 11.87
C SER A 172 23.75 -1.29 11.76
N TYR A 173 24.04 -0.02 12.07
CA TYR A 173 23.19 1.11 11.71
C TYR A 173 23.56 1.73 10.35
N ASN A 174 24.65 1.29 9.74
CA ASN A 174 25.07 1.80 8.44
C ASN A 174 24.10 1.31 7.36
N ILE A 175 23.75 2.21 6.46
CA ILE A 175 22.99 1.91 5.25
C ILE A 175 23.97 2.06 4.09
N SER A 176 24.26 0.95 3.42
CA SER A 176 25.12 0.89 2.24
C SER A 176 24.30 0.50 1.00
N GLU A 177 24.97 0.38 -0.12
CA GLU A 177 24.31 -0.14 -1.33
C GLU A 177 24.07 -1.67 -1.22
N PRO A 178 22.95 -2.18 -1.76
CA PRO A 178 21.89 -1.42 -2.42
C PRO A 178 21.01 -0.67 -1.42
N ARG A 179 20.58 0.54 -1.75
CA ARG A 179 19.72 1.38 -0.91
C ARG A 179 18.79 2.25 -1.72
N GLN A 180 17.79 2.80 -1.08
CA GLN A 180 16.80 3.69 -1.64
C GLN A 180 16.70 4.97 -0.79
N GLU A 181 16.61 6.11 -1.46
CA GLU A 181 16.33 7.40 -0.85
C GLU A 181 15.08 8.01 -1.49
N VAL A 182 14.13 8.40 -0.66
CA VAL A 182 12.88 9.03 -1.13
C VAL A 182 12.63 10.30 -0.35
N SER A 183 12.25 11.37 -1.06
CA SER A 183 11.67 12.56 -0.45
C SER A 183 10.37 12.92 -1.13
N HIS A 184 9.33 13.22 -0.33
CA HIS A 184 8.01 13.58 -0.81
C HIS A 184 7.54 14.86 -0.13
N ASN A 185 7.20 15.86 -0.93
CA ASN A 185 6.63 17.12 -0.47
C ASN A 185 5.18 17.21 -0.94
N LEU A 186 4.28 17.58 -0.06
CA LEU A 186 2.87 17.79 -0.36
C LEU A 186 2.42 19.16 0.16
N ILE A 187 1.79 19.95 -0.70
CA ILE A 187 0.98 21.11 -0.32
C ILE A 187 -0.47 20.80 -0.69
N LYS A 188 -1.39 20.92 0.26
CA LYS A 188 -2.81 20.69 0.04
C LYS A 188 -3.62 21.86 0.58
N ILE A 189 -4.57 22.33 -0.22
CA ILE A 189 -5.52 23.38 0.14
C ILE A 189 -6.92 22.79 0.04
N ASN A 190 -7.65 22.80 1.14
CA ASN A 190 -9.04 22.38 1.22
C ASN A 190 -9.91 23.59 1.51
N GLY A 191 -11.01 23.73 0.81
CA GLY A 191 -12.01 24.74 1.07
C GLY A 191 -13.41 24.15 1.07
N HIS A 192 -14.29 24.68 1.90
CA HIS A 192 -15.73 24.39 1.82
C HIS A 192 -16.54 25.65 2.02
N ILE A 193 -17.72 25.69 1.40
CA ILE A 193 -18.70 26.76 1.57
C ILE A 193 -20.11 26.21 1.45
N HIS A 194 -20.96 26.57 2.41
CA HIS A 194 -22.37 26.29 2.38
C HIS A 194 -23.11 27.41 1.62
N SER A 195 -23.95 27.02 0.68
CA SER A 195 -24.82 27.90 -0.08
C SER A 195 -26.25 27.38 -0.07
N ASN A 196 -27.19 28.18 -0.55
CA ASN A 196 -28.58 27.73 -0.73
C ASN A 196 -28.74 26.54 -1.69
N PHE A 197 -27.76 26.31 -2.56
CA PHE A 197 -27.76 25.19 -3.50
C PHE A 197 -27.26 23.90 -2.86
N GLY A 198 -26.27 23.99 -1.96
CA GLY A 198 -25.63 22.87 -1.30
C GLY A 198 -24.27 23.24 -0.71
N GLU A 199 -23.56 22.25 -0.24
CA GLU A 199 -22.21 22.37 0.29
C GLU A 199 -21.20 22.12 -0.83
N TRP A 200 -20.39 23.13 -1.13
CA TRP A 200 -19.30 23.08 -2.10
C TRP A 200 -18.02 22.74 -1.36
N ARG A 201 -17.24 21.81 -1.92
CA ARG A 201 -15.89 21.46 -1.45
C ARG A 201 -14.92 21.55 -2.61
N LEU A 202 -13.78 22.16 -2.35
CA LEU A 202 -12.68 22.28 -3.30
C LEU A 202 -11.41 21.79 -2.64
N GLN A 203 -10.68 20.92 -3.30
CA GLN A 203 -9.34 20.50 -2.89
C GLN A 203 -8.36 20.71 -4.03
N TYR A 204 -7.24 21.32 -3.73
CA TYR A 204 -6.07 21.39 -4.59
C TYR A 204 -4.88 20.72 -3.89
N GLY A 205 -4.10 19.96 -4.63
CA GLY A 205 -2.88 19.33 -4.14
C GLY A 205 -1.74 19.54 -5.13
N PHE A 206 -0.57 19.93 -4.62
CA PHE A 206 0.70 19.85 -5.35
C PHE A 206 1.62 18.90 -4.63
N GLN A 207 2.24 17.97 -5.36
CA GLN A 207 3.16 16.98 -4.83
C GLN A 207 4.42 16.95 -5.67
N ASN A 208 5.56 16.84 -4.99
CA ASN A 208 6.86 16.60 -5.58
C ASN A 208 7.49 15.39 -4.90
N ASN A 209 7.73 14.34 -5.66
CA ASN A 209 8.34 13.11 -5.20
C ASN A 209 9.68 12.90 -5.92
N ASN A 210 10.76 12.74 -5.16
CA ASN A 210 12.07 12.40 -5.68
C ASN A 210 12.44 11.03 -5.13
N ARG A 211 12.85 10.12 -6.02
CA ARG A 211 13.27 8.77 -5.67
C ARG A 211 14.60 8.45 -6.32
N GLN A 212 15.54 8.03 -5.50
CA GLN A 212 16.86 7.56 -5.91
C GLN A 212 17.07 6.13 -5.43
N GLU A 213 17.51 5.26 -6.33
CA GLU A 213 17.92 3.91 -5.99
C GLU A 213 19.39 3.71 -6.37
N TYR A 214 20.15 3.20 -5.40
CA TYR A 214 21.57 2.91 -5.56
C TYR A 214 21.76 1.42 -5.58
N ASP A 215 22.52 0.96 -6.55
CA ASP A 215 22.87 -0.44 -6.66
C ASP A 215 24.35 -0.69 -6.34
N MET A 216 24.72 -1.94 -6.19
CA MET A 216 26.11 -2.34 -5.97
C MET A 216 26.91 -2.17 -7.28
N ARG A 217 27.66 -1.08 -7.39
CA ARG A 217 28.56 -0.77 -8.52
C ARG A 217 30.01 -0.71 -8.07
N ILE A 218 30.94 -0.93 -9.00
CA ILE A 218 32.39 -0.88 -8.70
C ILE A 218 32.88 0.57 -8.74
N GLY A 219 33.74 0.94 -7.79
CA GLY A 219 34.44 2.22 -7.74
C GLY A 219 33.51 3.42 -7.53
N SER A 220 33.79 4.53 -8.20
CA SER A 220 33.04 5.78 -8.07
C SER A 220 31.58 5.70 -8.53
N LEU A 221 31.21 4.65 -9.24
CA LEU A 221 29.83 4.45 -9.69
C LEU A 221 28.89 4.07 -8.53
N SER A 222 29.39 3.56 -7.41
CA SER A 222 28.57 3.19 -6.25
C SER A 222 27.85 4.39 -5.62
N THR A 223 28.40 5.59 -5.76
CA THR A 223 27.81 6.83 -5.24
C THR A 223 26.81 7.49 -6.18
N ILE A 224 26.68 6.97 -7.41
CA ILE A 224 25.75 7.48 -8.43
C ILE A 224 24.48 6.60 -8.41
N PRO A 225 23.27 7.18 -8.29
CA PRO A 225 22.05 6.40 -8.33
C PRO A 225 21.91 5.64 -9.66
N SER A 226 21.35 4.45 -9.61
CA SER A 226 20.96 3.66 -10.79
C SER A 226 19.62 4.08 -11.36
N ILE A 227 18.74 4.58 -10.49
CA ILE A 227 17.46 5.18 -10.81
C ILE A 227 17.41 6.53 -10.10
N ASP A 228 17.07 7.59 -10.80
CA ASP A 228 16.88 8.93 -10.26
C ASP A 228 15.66 9.57 -10.92
N LEU A 229 14.54 9.59 -10.20
CA LEU A 229 13.22 9.99 -10.69
C LEU A 229 12.69 11.18 -9.93
N GLN A 230 12.12 12.12 -10.65
CA GLN A 230 11.34 13.22 -10.10
C GLN A 230 9.93 13.19 -10.67
N LEU A 231 8.93 13.10 -9.77
CA LEU A 231 7.52 13.13 -10.11
C LEU A 231 6.86 14.37 -9.53
N ASN A 232 6.33 15.23 -10.37
CA ASN A 232 5.53 16.38 -9.99
C ASN A 232 4.06 16.13 -10.33
N THR A 233 3.16 16.37 -9.38
CA THR A 233 1.73 16.12 -9.58
C THR A 233 0.91 17.26 -9.03
N HIS A 234 0.01 17.79 -9.86
CA HIS A 234 -1.05 18.72 -9.48
C HIS A 234 -2.38 17.99 -9.54
N THR A 235 -3.17 18.08 -8.49
CA THR A 235 -4.53 17.52 -8.43
C THR A 235 -5.53 18.61 -8.07
N ILE A 236 -6.71 18.54 -8.67
CA ILE A 236 -7.85 19.37 -8.30
C ILE A 236 -9.10 18.51 -8.20
N GLU A 237 -9.86 18.71 -7.13
CA GLU A 237 -11.15 18.05 -6.90
C GLU A 237 -12.15 19.12 -6.48
N ALA A 238 -13.27 19.20 -7.18
CA ALA A 238 -14.37 20.08 -6.81
C ALA A 238 -15.66 19.26 -6.76
N GLU A 239 -16.37 19.34 -5.66
CA GLU A 239 -17.65 18.65 -5.48
C GLU A 239 -18.71 19.55 -4.86
N VAL A 240 -19.95 19.27 -5.17
CA VAL A 240 -21.10 19.89 -4.53
C VAL A 240 -22.04 18.79 -4.03
N GLU A 241 -22.33 18.83 -2.74
CA GLU A 241 -23.32 17.98 -2.12
C GLU A 241 -24.61 18.75 -1.86
N ARG A 242 -25.70 18.25 -2.38
CA ARG A 242 -27.02 18.83 -2.28
C ARG A 242 -27.99 17.89 -1.58
N ASN A 243 -28.55 18.34 -0.49
CA ASN A 243 -29.67 17.70 0.20
C ASN A 243 -30.97 18.26 -0.39
N LYS A 244 -31.49 17.60 -1.43
CA LYS A 244 -32.73 18.04 -2.10
C LYS A 244 -33.96 17.90 -1.19
N SER A 245 -33.93 16.93 -0.29
CA SER A 245 -34.92 16.64 0.74
C SER A 245 -34.34 15.67 1.77
N GLU A 246 -35.04 15.42 2.85
CA GLU A 246 -34.66 14.35 3.81
C GLU A 246 -34.55 12.94 3.17
N LYS A 247 -35.07 12.81 1.93
CA LYS A 247 -35.12 11.53 1.19
C LYS A 247 -34.04 11.38 0.13
N ILE A 248 -33.39 12.48 -0.29
CA ILE A 248 -32.43 12.43 -1.40
C ILE A 248 -31.26 13.36 -1.14
N THR A 249 -30.06 12.79 -1.11
CA THR A 249 -28.78 13.51 -1.14
C THR A 249 -28.09 13.19 -2.46
N THR A 250 -27.62 14.22 -3.17
CA THR A 250 -26.88 14.04 -4.42
C THR A 250 -25.56 14.79 -4.34
N CYS A 251 -24.47 14.15 -4.74
CA CYS A 251 -23.14 14.72 -4.86
C CYS A 251 -22.73 14.68 -6.34
N PHE A 252 -22.29 15.81 -6.87
CA PHE A 252 -21.64 15.93 -8.19
C PHE A 252 -20.23 16.42 -7.99
N GLY A 253 -19.29 15.93 -8.79
CA GLY A 253 -17.94 16.39 -8.71
C GLY A 253 -17.16 16.24 -10.00
N VAL A 254 -16.07 17.00 -10.05
CA VAL A 254 -15.07 16.95 -11.11
C VAL A 254 -13.70 16.77 -10.50
N THR A 255 -12.84 16.04 -11.20
CA THR A 255 -11.45 15.80 -10.79
C THR A 255 -10.51 16.09 -11.94
N GLY A 256 -9.34 16.62 -11.65
CA GLY A 256 -8.28 16.83 -12.64
C GLY A 256 -6.91 16.50 -12.07
N MET A 257 -5.99 16.03 -12.92
CA MET A 257 -4.60 15.75 -12.55
C MET A 257 -3.69 16.10 -13.72
N LEU A 258 -2.59 16.78 -13.39
CA LEU A 258 -1.43 16.97 -14.27
C LEU A 258 -0.24 16.35 -13.56
N GLN A 259 0.44 15.43 -14.21
CA GLN A 259 1.57 14.72 -13.64
C GLN A 259 2.71 14.64 -14.64
N GLU A 260 3.92 14.90 -14.17
CA GLU A 260 5.14 14.88 -14.95
C GLU A 260 6.19 14.04 -14.23
N ASN A 261 6.70 13.01 -14.89
CA ASN A 261 7.82 12.18 -14.43
C ASN A 261 9.04 12.42 -15.30
N ASN A 262 10.14 12.78 -14.66
CA ASN A 262 11.42 13.04 -15.32
C ASN A 262 12.50 12.15 -14.72
N ASN A 263 13.29 11.54 -15.60
CA ASN A 263 14.55 10.90 -15.23
C ASN A 263 15.64 11.96 -15.11
N ILE A 264 16.29 12.04 -13.96
CA ILE A 264 17.39 12.99 -13.73
C ILE A 264 18.64 12.43 -14.41
N PRO A 265 19.27 13.19 -15.32
CA PRO A 265 20.47 12.74 -16.02
C PRO A 265 21.64 12.44 -15.10
N GLY A 266 22.52 11.51 -15.49
CA GLY A 266 23.77 11.19 -14.77
C GLY A 266 23.82 9.80 -14.18
N THR A 267 22.74 9.02 -14.22
CA THR A 267 22.68 7.63 -13.70
C THR A 267 23.59 6.65 -14.44
N GLN A 268 24.00 6.99 -15.67
CA GLN A 268 24.75 6.11 -16.59
C GLN A 268 24.04 4.76 -16.82
N ARG A 269 22.71 4.81 -16.86
CA ARG A 269 21.81 3.69 -17.12
C ARG A 269 20.72 4.13 -18.07
N ILE A 270 20.20 3.19 -18.84
CA ILE A 270 18.91 3.37 -19.51
C ILE A 270 17.85 3.49 -18.41
N PRO A 271 16.97 4.48 -18.49
CA PRO A 271 15.90 4.65 -17.50
C PRO A 271 15.04 3.41 -17.36
N PHE A 272 14.78 3.00 -16.12
CA PHE A 272 13.90 1.87 -15.81
C PHE A 272 12.45 2.15 -16.20
N ILE A 273 12.00 3.40 -16.03
CA ILE A 273 10.71 3.93 -16.48
C ILE A 273 11.01 5.16 -17.35
N PRO A 274 10.35 5.32 -18.52
CA PRO A 274 10.55 6.49 -19.37
C PRO A 274 10.05 7.78 -18.72
N ASP A 275 10.43 8.92 -19.28
CA ASP A 275 9.79 10.19 -19.00
C ASP A 275 8.35 10.18 -19.49
N PHE A 276 7.45 10.75 -18.71
CA PHE A 276 6.06 10.87 -19.14
C PHE A 276 5.35 12.10 -18.58
N ASN A 277 4.39 12.60 -19.37
CA ASN A 277 3.37 13.52 -18.94
C ASN A 277 2.01 12.81 -18.93
N ASN A 278 1.23 12.99 -17.86
CA ASN A 278 -0.10 12.42 -17.72
C ASN A 278 -1.10 13.53 -17.42
N ILE A 279 -2.16 13.60 -18.22
CA ILE A 279 -3.30 14.48 -18.00
C ILE A 279 -4.52 13.61 -17.76
N SER A 280 -5.19 13.82 -16.64
CA SER A 280 -6.42 13.10 -16.32
C SER A 280 -7.53 14.08 -15.97
N ALA A 281 -8.75 13.77 -16.41
CA ALA A 281 -9.97 14.49 -16.04
C ALA A 281 -11.10 13.50 -15.80
N GLY A 282 -11.95 13.78 -14.81
CA GLY A 282 -13.09 12.94 -14.49
C GLY A 282 -14.28 13.75 -14.02
N VAL A 283 -15.47 13.25 -14.30
CA VAL A 283 -16.73 13.80 -13.79
C VAL A 283 -17.55 12.67 -13.17
N PHE A 284 -18.19 12.93 -12.03
CA PHE A 284 -19.00 11.93 -11.36
C PHE A 284 -20.27 12.52 -10.75
N GLY A 285 -21.24 11.65 -10.56
CA GLY A 285 -22.45 11.93 -9.81
C GLY A 285 -22.88 10.74 -9.00
N ILE A 286 -23.25 10.94 -7.73
CA ILE A 286 -23.74 9.92 -6.82
C ILE A 286 -25.01 10.46 -6.15
N SER A 287 -26.07 9.65 -6.16
CA SER A 287 -27.31 9.97 -5.44
C SER A 287 -27.62 8.90 -4.42
N LYS A 288 -28.01 9.32 -3.21
CA LYS A 288 -28.49 8.47 -2.13
C LYS A 288 -29.98 8.73 -1.91
N PHE A 289 -30.73 7.65 -1.89
CA PHE A 289 -32.18 7.65 -1.69
C PHE A 289 -32.47 6.98 -0.33
N PHE A 290 -33.07 7.74 0.58
CA PHE A 290 -33.39 7.28 1.92
C PHE A 290 -34.86 6.88 2.04
N PHE A 291 -35.10 5.62 2.35
CA PHE A 291 -36.40 5.07 2.70
C PHE A 291 -36.38 4.74 4.20
N LYS A 292 -37.47 4.31 4.77
CA LYS A 292 -37.61 4.07 6.21
C LYS A 292 -36.46 3.25 6.84
N ASN A 293 -36.05 2.17 6.19
CA ASN A 293 -35.02 1.25 6.65
C ASN A 293 -34.08 0.77 5.51
N LEU A 294 -34.24 1.36 4.34
CA LEU A 294 -33.44 1.08 3.16
C LEU A 294 -32.82 2.37 2.63
N THR A 295 -31.52 2.37 2.43
CA THR A 295 -30.81 3.40 1.67
C THR A 295 -30.33 2.77 0.37
N VAL A 296 -30.63 3.41 -0.75
CA VAL A 296 -30.11 3.00 -2.07
C VAL A 296 -29.20 4.09 -2.55
N ASP A 297 -28.01 3.75 -2.98
CA ASP A 297 -27.07 4.65 -3.62
C ASP A 297 -26.76 4.20 -5.04
N ALA A 298 -26.72 5.15 -5.96
CA ALA A 298 -26.38 4.93 -7.35
C ALA A 298 -25.44 6.04 -7.83
N GLY A 299 -24.42 5.66 -8.58
CA GLY A 299 -23.43 6.59 -9.07
C GLY A 299 -22.90 6.20 -10.44
N ALA A 300 -22.45 7.22 -11.16
CA ALA A 300 -21.74 7.06 -12.42
C ALA A 300 -20.57 8.03 -12.49
N ARG A 301 -19.54 7.64 -13.21
CA ARG A 301 -18.32 8.41 -13.44
C ARG A 301 -17.83 8.19 -14.85
N TYR A 302 -17.32 9.25 -15.47
CA TYR A 302 -16.58 9.18 -16.73
C TYR A 302 -15.20 9.78 -16.52
N ASP A 303 -14.16 9.09 -17.00
CA ASP A 303 -12.79 9.52 -16.90
C ASP A 303 -12.10 9.50 -18.27
N TYR A 304 -11.22 10.48 -18.45
CA TYR A 304 -10.28 10.60 -19.55
C TYR A 304 -8.86 10.65 -18.99
N ARG A 305 -7.93 9.94 -19.64
CA ARG A 305 -6.51 9.97 -19.31
C ARG A 305 -5.66 9.96 -20.60
N SER A 306 -4.66 10.85 -20.67
CA SER A 306 -3.74 10.96 -21.78
C SER A 306 -2.30 10.91 -21.28
N TYR A 307 -1.47 10.16 -21.99
CA TYR A 307 -0.05 10.07 -21.74
C TYR A 307 0.73 10.55 -22.96
N ALA A 308 1.83 11.28 -22.70
CA ALA A 308 2.92 11.51 -23.65
C ALA A 308 4.19 10.89 -23.03
N VAL A 309 4.79 9.94 -23.69
CA VAL A 309 5.92 9.14 -23.18
C VAL A 309 7.13 9.27 -24.08
N ALA A 310 8.33 9.39 -23.49
CA ALA A 310 9.60 9.39 -24.19
C ALA A 310 10.65 8.58 -23.42
N GLY A 311 11.32 7.64 -24.07
CA GLY A 311 12.31 6.79 -23.43
C GLY A 311 13.29 6.15 -24.42
N TYR A 312 14.13 5.27 -23.90
CA TYR A 312 15.12 4.54 -24.66
C TYR A 312 14.95 3.04 -24.49
N ASP A 313 15.08 2.29 -25.58
CA ASP A 313 15.14 0.81 -25.55
C ASP A 313 16.54 0.30 -25.18
N PHE A 314 16.74 -1.03 -25.13
CA PHE A 314 18.03 -1.65 -24.86
C PHE A 314 19.12 -1.34 -25.92
N LYS A 315 18.73 -0.95 -27.12
CA LYS A 315 19.62 -0.52 -28.19
C LYS A 315 19.97 0.96 -28.12
N ASN A 316 19.48 1.64 -27.06
CA ASN A 316 19.62 3.08 -26.88
C ASN A 316 18.92 3.89 -27.99
N THR A 317 17.84 3.33 -28.56
CA THR A 317 17.00 3.99 -29.55
C THR A 317 15.92 4.78 -28.84
N LEU A 318 15.82 6.07 -29.15
CA LEU A 318 14.79 6.94 -28.60
C LEU A 318 13.42 6.59 -29.22
N TYR A 319 12.44 6.30 -28.37
CA TYR A 319 11.03 6.22 -28.78
C TYR A 319 10.22 7.34 -28.15
N LYS A 320 9.16 7.75 -28.86
CA LYS A 320 8.16 8.72 -28.38
C LYS A 320 6.78 8.29 -28.82
N THR A 321 5.84 8.30 -27.90
CA THR A 321 4.47 7.89 -28.18
C THR A 321 3.46 8.71 -27.36
N ASN A 322 2.24 8.82 -27.89
CA ASN A 322 1.11 9.44 -27.20
C ASN A 322 -0.08 8.49 -27.26
N PHE A 323 -0.73 8.27 -26.15
CA PHE A 323 -1.92 7.42 -26.10
C PHE A 323 -2.95 7.97 -25.12
N ARG A 324 -4.20 7.55 -25.31
CA ARG A 324 -5.34 8.05 -24.55
C ARG A 324 -6.25 6.91 -24.16
N PHE A 325 -6.81 7.05 -22.98
CA PHE A 325 -7.82 6.15 -22.47
C PHE A 325 -9.03 6.93 -21.99
N HIS A 326 -10.21 6.40 -22.19
CA HIS A 326 -11.43 6.92 -21.59
C HIS A 326 -12.43 5.79 -21.38
N ASN A 327 -13.18 5.88 -20.31
CA ASN A 327 -14.22 4.89 -20.02
C ASN A 327 -15.20 5.45 -18.97
N ALA A 328 -16.30 4.76 -18.82
CA ALA A 328 -17.30 5.03 -17.80
C ALA A 328 -17.30 3.93 -16.74
N SER A 329 -17.58 4.31 -15.50
CA SER A 329 -17.82 3.43 -14.38
C SER A 329 -19.20 3.70 -13.80
N ALA A 330 -19.82 2.68 -13.23
CA ALA A 330 -21.11 2.81 -12.57
C ALA A 330 -21.15 1.96 -11.30
N THR A 331 -21.98 2.37 -10.35
CA THR A 331 -22.18 1.66 -9.10
C THR A 331 -23.63 1.76 -8.66
N ILE A 332 -24.12 0.69 -8.05
CA ILE A 332 -25.38 0.67 -7.34
C ILE A 332 -25.18 -0.08 -6.02
N GLY A 333 -25.66 0.50 -4.93
CA GLY A 333 -25.60 -0.06 -3.59
C GLY A 333 -26.93 0.00 -2.88
N ALA A 334 -27.11 -0.87 -1.91
CA ALA A 334 -28.26 -0.89 -1.04
C ALA A 334 -27.83 -1.22 0.39
N THR A 335 -28.25 -0.40 1.34
CA THR A 335 -28.06 -0.61 2.77
C THR A 335 -29.41 -0.82 3.43
N LEU A 336 -29.64 -2.01 3.96
CA LEU A 336 -30.87 -2.38 4.65
C LEU A 336 -30.59 -2.45 6.16
N ALA A 337 -31.19 -1.54 6.91
CA ALA A 337 -31.14 -1.54 8.37
C ALA A 337 -32.36 -2.29 8.94
N PHE A 338 -32.10 -3.40 9.64
CA PHE A 338 -33.14 -4.18 10.32
C PHE A 338 -33.36 -3.66 11.75
N LYS A 339 -34.45 -4.08 12.36
CA LYS A 339 -34.65 -3.90 13.79
C LYS A 339 -33.53 -4.63 14.56
N LYS A 340 -33.11 -4.07 15.72
CA LYS A 340 -32.08 -4.66 16.60
C LYS A 340 -30.62 -4.63 16.06
N ARG A 341 -30.17 -3.46 15.58
CA ARG A 341 -28.75 -3.24 15.25
C ARG A 341 -28.20 -4.27 14.25
N GLN A 342 -28.91 -4.47 13.17
CA GLN A 342 -28.51 -5.32 12.06
C GLN A 342 -28.47 -4.48 10.80
N THR A 343 -27.41 -4.62 10.01
CA THR A 343 -27.26 -3.95 8.73
C THR A 343 -26.77 -4.93 7.68
N LEU A 344 -27.40 -4.91 6.53
CA LEU A 344 -26.96 -5.62 5.34
C LEU A 344 -26.65 -4.59 4.27
N ASN A 345 -25.41 -4.60 3.79
CA ASN A 345 -24.96 -3.78 2.66
C ASN A 345 -24.68 -4.68 1.47
N MET A 346 -25.13 -4.28 0.28
CA MET A 346 -24.81 -4.94 -0.99
C MET A 346 -24.47 -3.87 -2.01
N SER A 347 -23.46 -4.11 -2.82
CA SER A 347 -23.13 -3.23 -3.94
C SER A 347 -22.63 -4.02 -5.15
N ILE A 348 -22.95 -3.49 -6.33
CA ILE A 348 -22.38 -3.91 -7.60
C ILE A 348 -21.76 -2.67 -8.22
N SER A 349 -20.53 -2.79 -8.69
CA SER A 349 -19.82 -1.68 -9.31
C SER A 349 -18.98 -2.17 -10.49
N SER A 350 -18.93 -1.36 -11.53
CA SER A 350 -17.90 -1.45 -12.56
C SER A 350 -16.80 -0.44 -12.28
N ALA A 351 -15.58 -0.80 -12.60
CA ALA A 351 -14.42 0.10 -12.52
C ALA A 351 -13.47 -0.24 -13.68
N TRP A 352 -12.57 0.67 -13.99
CA TRP A 352 -11.56 0.44 -14.99
C TRP A 352 -10.25 1.13 -14.59
N ARG A 353 -9.15 0.67 -15.15
CA ARG A 353 -7.83 1.25 -14.95
C ARG A 353 -7.03 1.17 -16.26
N PRO A 354 -6.46 2.28 -16.74
CA PRO A 354 -5.45 2.19 -17.78
C PRO A 354 -4.17 1.58 -17.20
N PRO A 355 -3.34 0.91 -18.01
CA PRO A 355 -2.03 0.48 -17.56
C PRO A 355 -1.19 1.67 -17.12
N HIS A 356 -0.40 1.48 -16.07
CA HIS A 356 0.61 2.45 -15.66
C HIS A 356 1.79 2.45 -16.64
N VAL A 357 2.47 3.59 -16.78
CA VAL A 357 3.65 3.68 -17.68
C VAL A 357 4.73 2.66 -17.30
N ALA A 358 4.93 2.38 -16.01
CA ALA A 358 5.82 1.31 -15.58
C ALA A 358 5.39 -0.09 -16.07
N GLU A 359 4.09 -0.39 -16.06
CA GLU A 359 3.57 -1.68 -16.54
C GLU A 359 3.77 -1.87 -18.06
N LEU A 360 3.79 -0.77 -18.80
CA LEU A 360 4.00 -0.79 -20.24
C LEU A 360 5.49 -0.85 -20.61
N TYR A 361 6.36 -0.14 -19.89
CA TYR A 361 7.70 0.20 -20.35
C TYR A 361 8.83 -0.17 -19.40
N SER A 362 8.59 -0.80 -18.22
CA SER A 362 9.67 -1.19 -17.31
C SER A 362 10.79 -1.91 -18.04
N LEU A 363 12.02 -1.51 -17.78
CA LEU A 363 13.18 -1.98 -18.53
C LEU A 363 14.40 -2.19 -17.63
N GLY A 364 14.60 -3.41 -17.13
CA GLY A 364 15.85 -3.77 -16.46
C GLY A 364 15.72 -4.04 -14.95
N THR A 365 16.77 -3.74 -14.21
CA THR A 365 16.90 -4.13 -12.81
C THR A 365 16.13 -3.19 -11.90
N HIS A 366 15.22 -3.75 -11.10
CA HIS A 366 14.51 -3.13 -10.00
C HIS A 366 15.16 -3.60 -8.68
N GLN A 367 15.97 -2.76 -8.06
CA GLN A 367 16.81 -3.16 -6.91
C GLN A 367 15.95 -3.49 -5.68
N SER A 368 14.94 -2.68 -5.40
CA SER A 368 14.04 -2.88 -4.26
C SER A 368 13.22 -4.17 -4.38
N ALA A 369 13.12 -4.76 -5.57
CA ALA A 369 12.46 -6.04 -5.82
C ALA A 369 13.44 -7.21 -6.00
N ALA A 370 14.75 -6.94 -6.06
CA ALA A 370 15.79 -7.93 -6.34
C ALA A 370 15.53 -8.75 -7.63
N ALA A 371 15.01 -8.10 -8.66
CA ALA A 371 14.58 -8.74 -9.89
C ALA A 371 14.85 -7.87 -11.12
N ILE A 372 14.80 -8.48 -12.29
CA ILE A 372 14.67 -7.77 -13.56
C ILE A 372 13.20 -7.74 -13.93
N GLU A 373 12.70 -6.57 -14.32
CA GLU A 373 11.32 -6.38 -14.70
C GLU A 373 11.20 -5.82 -16.11
N TYR A 374 10.28 -6.40 -16.88
CA TYR A 374 9.99 -6.00 -18.26
C TYR A 374 8.51 -5.63 -18.41
N GLY A 375 8.29 -4.50 -19.09
CA GLY A 375 6.96 -4.02 -19.43
C GLY A 375 6.28 -4.82 -20.53
N LEU A 376 4.98 -4.59 -20.69
CA LEU A 376 4.15 -5.24 -21.72
C LEU A 376 4.62 -4.96 -23.15
N LEU A 377 5.19 -3.78 -23.41
CA LEU A 377 5.58 -3.34 -24.75
C LEU A 377 7.01 -3.73 -25.16
N LEU A 378 7.75 -4.43 -24.30
CA LEU A 378 9.08 -4.92 -24.67
C LEU A 378 8.97 -6.20 -25.51
N ASN A 379 9.60 -6.24 -26.68
CA ASN A 379 9.75 -7.43 -27.50
C ASN A 379 10.96 -8.24 -27.03
N ASP A 380 10.73 -9.47 -26.56
CA ASP A 380 11.79 -10.33 -26.02
C ASP A 380 12.82 -10.79 -27.07
N SER A 381 12.41 -10.86 -28.34
CA SER A 381 13.26 -11.35 -29.44
C SER A 381 14.17 -10.25 -29.98
N THR A 382 13.69 -9.01 -30.05
CA THR A 382 14.42 -7.87 -30.62
C THR A 382 15.02 -6.94 -29.60
N ASN A 383 14.59 -7.01 -28.34
CA ASN A 383 14.90 -6.08 -27.24
C ASN A 383 14.51 -4.62 -27.55
N GLU A 384 13.51 -4.44 -28.41
CA GLU A 384 12.96 -3.14 -28.79
C GLU A 384 11.63 -2.90 -28.08
N VAL A 385 11.33 -1.65 -27.81
CA VAL A 385 10.00 -1.25 -27.34
C VAL A 385 9.07 -1.15 -28.55
N MET A 386 8.01 -1.97 -28.54
CA MET A 386 7.00 -2.00 -29.60
C MET A 386 6.12 -0.75 -29.51
N ASP A 387 5.57 -0.31 -30.65
CA ASP A 387 4.54 0.70 -30.62
C ASP A 387 3.29 0.15 -29.91
N ILE A 388 2.61 1.01 -29.17
CA ILE A 388 1.39 0.63 -28.45
C ILE A 388 0.28 0.18 -29.40
N ASP A 389 0.24 0.71 -30.62
CA ASP A 389 -0.74 0.37 -31.64
C ASP A 389 -0.45 -1.00 -32.31
N ASP A 390 0.78 -1.51 -32.19
CA ASP A 390 1.19 -2.82 -32.72
C ASP A 390 0.94 -3.96 -31.73
N VAL A 391 0.60 -3.65 -30.49
CA VAL A 391 0.38 -4.65 -29.43
C VAL A 391 -1.11 -4.73 -29.08
N SER A 392 -1.65 -5.94 -29.15
CA SER A 392 -2.99 -6.21 -28.70
C SER A 392 -3.06 -6.20 -27.17
N PHE A 393 -3.26 -5.03 -26.57
CA PHE A 393 -3.57 -4.93 -25.15
C PHE A 393 -4.87 -4.14 -24.95
N ASN A 394 -5.53 -4.37 -23.82
CA ASN A 394 -6.77 -3.70 -23.47
C ASN A 394 -6.66 -3.07 -22.07
N ILE A 395 -7.52 -2.08 -21.82
CA ILE A 395 -7.65 -1.51 -20.48
C ILE A 395 -8.18 -2.56 -19.51
N GLU A 396 -7.68 -2.51 -18.30
CA GLU A 396 -8.19 -3.35 -17.21
C GLU A 396 -9.60 -2.88 -16.81
N GLN A 397 -10.56 -3.79 -16.80
CA GLN A 397 -11.95 -3.52 -16.41
C GLN A 397 -12.40 -4.52 -15.35
N ALA A 398 -13.11 -4.06 -14.35
CA ALA A 398 -13.60 -4.91 -13.28
C ALA A 398 -15.11 -4.81 -13.13
N LEU A 399 -15.73 -5.94 -12.85
CA LEU A 399 -17.10 -6.05 -12.34
C LEU A 399 -17.02 -6.64 -10.94
N LYS A 400 -17.39 -5.85 -9.94
CA LYS A 400 -17.24 -6.18 -8.53
C LYS A 400 -18.59 -6.24 -7.85
N TRP A 401 -18.81 -7.31 -7.09
CA TRP A 401 -19.90 -7.45 -6.13
C TRP A 401 -19.35 -7.53 -4.72
N VAL A 402 -19.96 -6.80 -3.77
CA VAL A 402 -19.63 -6.85 -2.34
C VAL A 402 -20.93 -6.96 -1.55
N GLY A 403 -20.96 -7.89 -0.61
CA GLY A 403 -22.02 -8.02 0.37
C GLY A 403 -21.43 -8.02 1.78
N SER A 404 -21.92 -7.18 2.68
CA SER A 404 -21.50 -7.19 4.08
C SER A 404 -22.70 -7.21 5.02
N TYR A 405 -22.59 -8.04 6.04
CA TYR A 405 -23.58 -8.17 7.10
C TYR A 405 -22.96 -7.85 8.45
N GLN A 406 -23.56 -6.90 9.14
CA GLN A 406 -23.18 -6.50 10.48
C GLN A 406 -24.32 -6.71 11.46
N ARG A 407 -24.00 -7.23 12.64
CA ARG A 407 -24.97 -7.41 13.71
C ARG A 407 -24.35 -7.24 15.07
N GLU A 408 -25.04 -6.47 15.91
CA GLU A 408 -24.74 -6.36 17.33
C GLU A 408 -25.79 -7.07 18.17
N TRP A 409 -25.36 -7.97 19.03
CA TRP A 409 -26.09 -8.50 20.17
C TRP A 409 -25.56 -7.87 21.46
N ASN A 410 -26.17 -8.18 22.59
CA ASN A 410 -25.71 -7.62 23.87
C ASN A 410 -24.23 -7.92 24.17
N LYS A 411 -23.74 -9.09 23.77
CA LYS A 411 -22.36 -9.55 24.05
C LYS A 411 -21.55 -9.90 22.83
N VAL A 412 -22.12 -9.83 21.64
CA VAL A 412 -21.43 -10.22 20.40
C VAL A 412 -21.67 -9.18 19.32
N THR A 413 -20.59 -8.70 18.73
CA THR A 413 -20.62 -7.95 17.47
C THR A 413 -20.07 -8.85 16.38
N LEU A 414 -20.76 -8.95 15.27
CA LEU A 414 -20.38 -9.74 14.09
C LEU A 414 -20.29 -8.83 12.86
N ASP A 415 -19.25 -9.01 12.09
CA ASP A 415 -19.06 -8.42 10.76
C ASP A 415 -18.60 -9.52 9.79
N VAL A 416 -19.33 -9.68 8.69
CA VAL A 416 -19.00 -10.63 7.62
C VAL A 416 -19.10 -9.89 6.30
N THR A 417 -18.04 -9.92 5.53
CA THR A 417 -18.00 -9.37 4.17
C THR A 417 -17.63 -10.47 3.19
N VAL A 418 -18.39 -10.59 2.13
CA VAL A 418 -18.09 -11.49 0.99
C VAL A 418 -17.99 -10.65 -0.27
N TYR A 419 -17.10 -11.03 -1.17
CA TYR A 419 -16.91 -10.31 -2.42
C TYR A 419 -16.53 -11.22 -3.57
N ALA A 420 -16.93 -10.80 -4.76
CA ALA A 420 -16.53 -11.39 -6.02
C ALA A 420 -16.11 -10.27 -6.97
N ASN A 421 -14.99 -10.43 -7.61
CA ASN A 421 -14.45 -9.46 -8.56
C ASN A 421 -13.97 -10.23 -9.81
N TYR A 422 -14.61 -9.96 -10.96
CA TYR A 422 -14.12 -10.40 -12.27
C TYR A 422 -13.38 -9.24 -12.91
N ILE A 423 -12.11 -9.45 -13.25
CA ILE A 423 -11.25 -8.44 -13.85
C ILE A 423 -10.84 -8.90 -15.24
N PHE A 424 -11.35 -8.22 -16.25
CA PHE A 424 -10.94 -8.40 -17.64
C PHE A 424 -9.58 -7.72 -17.86
N ASN A 425 -8.68 -8.39 -18.55
CA ASN A 425 -7.36 -7.89 -18.90
C ASN A 425 -6.54 -7.46 -17.66
N TYR A 426 -6.64 -8.21 -16.57
CA TYR A 426 -5.90 -7.99 -15.34
C TYR A 426 -4.40 -7.94 -15.60
N ILE A 427 -3.75 -6.84 -15.25
CA ILE A 427 -2.32 -6.63 -15.42
C ILE A 427 -1.61 -7.06 -14.14
N TYR A 428 -0.66 -7.98 -14.27
CA TYR A 428 0.15 -8.42 -13.16
C TYR A 428 1.57 -8.76 -13.60
N LEU A 429 2.49 -8.70 -12.65
CA LEU A 429 3.88 -9.04 -12.86
C LEU A 429 4.08 -10.52 -12.51
N LYS A 430 4.48 -11.34 -13.48
CA LYS A 430 4.70 -12.78 -13.28
C LYS A 430 6.14 -13.19 -13.49
N PRO A 431 6.63 -14.23 -12.80
CA PRO A 431 7.86 -14.92 -13.13
C PRO A 431 7.81 -15.39 -14.58
N THR A 432 8.88 -15.18 -15.33
CA THR A 432 8.93 -15.53 -16.76
C THR A 432 10.15 -16.39 -17.09
N GLY A 433 11.26 -16.29 -16.34
CA GLY A 433 12.44 -17.09 -16.56
C GLY A 433 13.68 -16.50 -15.92
N LEU A 434 14.83 -16.86 -16.46
CA LEU A 434 16.12 -16.31 -16.09
C LEU A 434 16.65 -15.45 -17.23
N THR A 435 17.25 -14.32 -16.90
CA THR A 435 17.91 -13.46 -17.89
C THR A 435 19.26 -13.01 -17.39
N GLN A 436 20.20 -12.89 -18.31
CA GLN A 436 21.57 -12.44 -18.02
C GLN A 436 21.73 -10.97 -18.38
N ASN A 437 22.31 -10.21 -17.47
CA ASN A 437 22.80 -8.87 -17.75
C ASN A 437 24.30 -8.78 -17.47
N VAL A 438 24.89 -7.59 -17.62
CA VAL A 438 26.33 -7.36 -17.39
C VAL A 438 26.80 -7.62 -15.95
N ARG A 439 25.88 -7.84 -15.01
CA ARG A 439 26.16 -8.11 -13.58
C ARG A 439 25.97 -9.56 -13.17
N GLY A 440 25.32 -10.37 -14.00
CA GLY A 440 25.04 -11.75 -13.71
C GLY A 440 23.67 -12.22 -14.22
N LEU A 441 23.25 -13.33 -13.69
CA LEU A 441 21.99 -13.98 -14.01
C LEU A 441 20.96 -13.66 -12.93
N TYR A 442 19.76 -13.27 -13.34
CA TYR A 442 18.68 -12.88 -12.44
C TYR A 442 17.36 -13.54 -12.83
N PRO A 443 16.49 -13.83 -11.84
CA PRO A 443 15.10 -14.09 -12.15
C PRO A 443 14.50 -12.84 -12.78
N TYR A 444 13.78 -13.01 -13.89
CA TYR A 444 13.08 -11.91 -14.50
C TYR A 444 11.57 -12.13 -14.47
N PHE A 445 10.89 -11.02 -14.34
CA PHE A 445 9.45 -10.93 -14.28
C PHE A 445 8.96 -10.06 -15.44
N ARG A 446 7.79 -10.36 -15.93
CA ARG A 446 7.18 -9.60 -17.01
C ARG A 446 5.76 -9.22 -16.67
N TYR A 447 5.41 -7.98 -16.92
CA TYR A 447 4.01 -7.56 -16.92
C TYR A 447 3.25 -8.28 -18.03
N THR A 448 2.08 -8.81 -17.69
CA THR A 448 1.24 -9.56 -18.62
C THR A 448 -0.23 -9.29 -18.31
N GLN A 449 -1.10 -9.62 -19.26
CA GLN A 449 -2.55 -9.50 -19.08
C GLN A 449 -3.22 -10.86 -19.09
N THR A 450 -4.25 -11.01 -18.26
CA THR A 450 -5.12 -12.17 -18.22
C THR A 450 -6.51 -11.78 -17.72
N ASP A 451 -7.52 -12.56 -17.99
CA ASP A 451 -8.80 -12.45 -17.27
C ASP A 451 -8.67 -13.14 -15.91
N ALA A 452 -9.05 -12.46 -14.85
CA ALA A 452 -8.86 -12.94 -13.49
C ALA A 452 -10.17 -12.88 -12.68
N VAL A 453 -10.34 -13.87 -11.81
CA VAL A 453 -11.44 -13.91 -10.83
C VAL A 453 -10.89 -13.93 -9.43
N PHE A 454 -11.40 -13.02 -8.59
CA PHE A 454 -11.09 -12.95 -7.16
C PHE A 454 -12.38 -13.19 -6.37
N LEU A 455 -12.36 -14.20 -5.50
CA LEU A 455 -13.45 -14.52 -4.59
C LEU A 455 -12.91 -14.47 -3.17
N GLY A 456 -13.57 -13.73 -2.29
CA GLY A 456 -13.09 -13.61 -0.92
C GLY A 456 -14.20 -13.48 0.11
N ALA A 457 -13.82 -13.78 1.35
CA ALA A 457 -14.64 -13.60 2.53
C ALA A 457 -13.78 -13.13 3.70
N ASP A 458 -14.23 -12.08 4.36
CA ASP A 458 -13.69 -11.57 5.62
C ASP A 458 -14.72 -11.79 6.73
N PHE A 459 -14.27 -12.34 7.83
CA PHE A 459 -15.05 -12.55 9.05
C PHE A 459 -14.37 -11.85 10.21
N SER A 460 -15.12 -11.13 11.02
CA SER A 460 -14.68 -10.56 12.29
C SER A 460 -15.79 -10.65 13.31
N ALA A 461 -15.48 -11.10 14.53
CA ALA A 461 -16.42 -11.03 15.62
C ALA A 461 -15.72 -10.52 16.87
N THR A 462 -16.50 -9.88 17.77
CA THR A 462 -16.06 -9.54 19.12
C THR A 462 -17.07 -10.14 20.08
N TRP A 463 -16.63 -11.10 20.89
CA TRP A 463 -17.44 -11.70 21.93
C TRP A 463 -17.01 -11.20 23.29
N GLN A 464 -17.89 -10.42 23.94
CA GLN A 464 -17.74 -9.95 25.32
C GLN A 464 -18.14 -11.09 26.28
N VAL A 465 -17.16 -11.88 26.72
CA VAL A 465 -17.40 -13.03 27.61
C VAL A 465 -17.95 -12.55 28.95
N ASN A 466 -17.33 -11.52 29.51
CA ASN A 466 -17.76 -10.78 30.69
C ASN A 466 -17.32 -9.31 30.60
N ASP A 467 -17.49 -8.52 31.64
CA ASP A 467 -17.20 -7.07 31.64
C ASP A 467 -15.73 -6.73 31.37
N HIS A 468 -14.85 -7.71 31.52
CA HIS A 468 -13.40 -7.52 31.37
C HIS A 468 -12.78 -8.33 30.23
N LEU A 469 -13.40 -9.40 29.78
CA LEU A 469 -12.78 -10.35 28.85
C LEU A 469 -13.50 -10.37 27.50
N LYS A 470 -12.74 -10.20 26.45
CA LYS A 470 -13.17 -10.29 25.05
C LYS A 470 -12.41 -11.37 24.30
N VAL A 471 -13.09 -12.07 23.42
CA VAL A 471 -12.51 -12.96 22.40
C VAL A 471 -12.81 -12.35 21.04
N ILE A 472 -11.77 -12.18 20.22
CA ILE A 472 -11.88 -11.48 18.93
C ILE A 472 -11.31 -12.40 17.85
N PRO A 473 -12.12 -13.31 17.27
CA PRO A 473 -11.75 -14.10 16.10
C PRO A 473 -11.87 -13.26 14.83
N LYS A 474 -10.91 -13.43 13.92
CA LYS A 474 -10.94 -12.91 12.54
C LYS A 474 -10.48 -13.98 11.59
N ALA A 475 -11.07 -14.03 10.41
CA ALA A 475 -10.66 -14.94 9.35
C ALA A 475 -10.76 -14.25 8.00
N THR A 476 -9.81 -14.53 7.12
CA THR A 476 -9.80 -14.08 5.73
C THR A 476 -9.54 -15.26 4.82
N VAL A 477 -10.38 -15.42 3.81
CA VAL A 477 -10.24 -16.41 2.75
C VAL A 477 -10.23 -15.68 1.43
N LEU A 478 -9.20 -15.94 0.61
CA LEU A 478 -9.09 -15.38 -0.73
C LEU A 478 -8.75 -16.48 -1.73
N ARG A 479 -9.42 -16.46 -2.87
CA ARG A 479 -9.17 -17.32 -4.02
C ARG A 479 -9.04 -16.44 -5.24
N ALA A 480 -7.95 -16.59 -5.97
CA ALA A 480 -7.73 -15.91 -7.23
C ALA A 480 -7.31 -16.92 -8.30
N SER A 481 -7.81 -16.74 -9.51
CA SER A 481 -7.53 -17.63 -10.64
C SER A 481 -7.36 -16.84 -11.93
N ASP A 482 -6.44 -17.31 -12.74
CA ASP A 482 -6.20 -16.91 -14.12
C ASP A 482 -7.19 -17.69 -15.01
N GLN A 483 -8.15 -16.98 -15.58
CA GLN A 483 -9.20 -17.60 -16.39
C GLN A 483 -8.74 -17.88 -17.82
N THR A 484 -7.82 -17.09 -18.33
CA THR A 484 -7.29 -17.26 -19.69
C THR A 484 -6.45 -18.54 -19.79
N ASN A 485 -5.61 -18.78 -18.79
CA ASN A 485 -4.71 -19.93 -18.78
C ASN A 485 -5.27 -21.13 -17.97
N ASN A 486 -6.45 -20.97 -17.35
CA ASN A 486 -7.06 -21.95 -16.44
C ASN A 486 -6.08 -22.41 -15.34
N ASP A 487 -5.46 -21.45 -14.67
CA ASP A 487 -4.39 -21.67 -13.69
C ASP A 487 -4.54 -20.75 -12.48
N TYR A 488 -3.59 -20.78 -11.57
CA TYR A 488 -3.53 -19.90 -10.41
C TYR A 488 -2.63 -18.67 -10.68
N LEU A 489 -2.98 -17.57 -10.03
CA LEU A 489 -2.14 -16.37 -10.00
C LEU A 489 -1.04 -16.51 -8.95
N VAL A 490 0.13 -15.97 -9.23
CA VAL A 490 1.26 -15.91 -8.29
C VAL A 490 1.05 -14.81 -7.24
N PHE A 491 1.67 -14.93 -6.07
CA PHE A 491 1.65 -13.95 -4.97
C PHE A 491 0.25 -13.62 -4.41
N ILE A 492 -0.67 -14.56 -4.47
CA ILE A 492 -1.98 -14.41 -3.85
C ILE A 492 -1.88 -14.76 -2.35
N PRO A 493 -2.32 -13.87 -1.44
CA PRO A 493 -2.26 -14.11 0.00
C PRO A 493 -2.92 -15.44 0.41
N ALA A 494 -2.25 -16.18 1.30
CA ALA A 494 -2.81 -17.39 1.89
C ALA A 494 -3.97 -17.07 2.85
N ASN A 495 -4.85 -18.06 3.08
CA ASN A 495 -5.93 -17.94 4.06
C ASN A 495 -5.37 -17.71 5.46
N ARG A 496 -6.04 -16.87 6.25
CA ARG A 496 -5.59 -16.45 7.59
C ARG A 496 -6.69 -16.60 8.61
N LEU A 497 -6.29 -17.04 9.81
CA LEU A 497 -7.11 -17.05 11.01
C LEU A 497 -6.36 -16.33 12.13
N GLU A 498 -7.03 -15.40 12.80
CA GLU A 498 -6.50 -14.69 13.96
C GLU A 498 -7.48 -14.82 15.11
N VAL A 499 -7.00 -15.12 16.31
CA VAL A 499 -7.81 -15.10 17.52
C VAL A 499 -7.06 -14.30 18.58
N ALA A 500 -7.68 -13.19 19.03
CA ALA A 500 -7.17 -12.42 20.15
C ALA A 500 -8.05 -12.64 21.39
N LEU A 501 -7.37 -12.89 22.51
CA LEU A 501 -7.94 -12.86 23.84
C LEU A 501 -7.50 -11.56 24.50
N ARG A 502 -8.47 -10.70 24.86
CA ARG A 502 -8.20 -9.37 25.40
C ARG A 502 -8.92 -9.16 26.72
N TYR A 503 -8.14 -8.93 27.76
CA TYR A 503 -8.62 -8.48 29.06
C TYR A 503 -8.55 -6.95 29.13
N GLU A 504 -9.60 -6.30 29.58
CA GLU A 504 -9.69 -4.85 29.76
C GLU A 504 -10.22 -4.52 31.16
N SER A 505 -9.62 -3.55 31.82
CA SER A 505 -10.11 -3.00 33.07
C SER A 505 -10.02 -1.47 33.05
N PRO A 506 -11.15 -0.75 33.26
CA PRO A 506 -11.13 0.71 33.33
C PRO A 506 -10.20 1.23 34.42
N LYS A 507 -10.01 0.46 35.49
CA LYS A 507 -9.14 0.78 36.61
C LYS A 507 -8.43 -0.50 37.09
N PHE A 508 -7.13 -0.45 37.16
CA PHE A 508 -6.27 -1.52 37.67
C PHE A 508 -5.26 -0.91 38.66
N PHE A 509 -5.49 -1.10 39.97
CA PHE A 509 -4.82 -0.35 41.05
C PHE A 509 -5.00 1.16 40.90
N THR A 510 -3.91 1.89 40.67
CA THR A 510 -3.88 3.34 40.42
C THR A 510 -3.90 3.69 38.92
N PHE A 511 -3.76 2.71 38.03
CA PHE A 511 -3.71 2.89 36.59
C PHE A 511 -5.11 2.88 35.97
N LYS A 512 -5.27 3.59 34.87
CA LYS A 512 -6.50 3.63 34.06
C LYS A 512 -6.31 2.87 32.76
N ASN A 513 -7.43 2.40 32.18
CA ASN A 513 -7.47 1.77 30.86
C ASN A 513 -6.43 0.63 30.70
N PHE A 514 -6.30 -0.19 31.73
CA PHE A 514 -5.42 -1.36 31.66
C PHE A 514 -5.99 -2.37 30.66
N TYR A 515 -5.13 -2.90 29.81
CA TYR A 515 -5.45 -4.07 28.99
C TYR A 515 -4.26 -5.02 28.87
N ALA A 516 -4.58 -6.29 28.67
CA ALA A 516 -3.64 -7.33 28.28
C ALA A 516 -4.24 -8.13 27.11
N GLU A 517 -3.47 -8.33 26.08
CA GLU A 517 -3.90 -9.02 24.86
C GLU A 517 -2.91 -10.15 24.51
N SER A 518 -3.44 -11.30 24.18
CA SER A 518 -2.73 -12.43 23.59
C SER A 518 -3.39 -12.77 22.27
N LYS A 519 -2.63 -12.77 21.19
CA LYS A 519 -3.11 -12.91 19.82
C LYS A 519 -2.33 -14.00 19.09
N VAL A 520 -3.03 -15.00 18.59
CA VAL A 520 -2.47 -16.06 17.77
C VAL A 520 -2.97 -15.88 16.34
N LYS A 521 -2.04 -15.91 15.39
CA LYS A 521 -2.32 -15.90 13.95
C LYS A 521 -1.90 -17.22 13.35
N PHE A 522 -2.77 -17.82 12.58
CA PHE A 522 -2.47 -18.96 11.73
C PHE A 522 -2.53 -18.52 10.27
N ILE A 523 -1.46 -18.77 9.54
CA ILE A 523 -1.38 -18.57 8.10
C ILE A 523 -1.29 -19.94 7.44
N ALA A 524 -2.24 -20.27 6.59
CA ALA A 524 -2.26 -21.56 5.90
C ALA A 524 -1.23 -21.60 4.77
N LYS A 525 -0.84 -22.78 4.33
CA LYS A 525 -0.10 -22.95 3.08
C LYS A 525 -0.99 -22.51 1.91
N GLN A 526 -0.42 -21.78 0.94
CA GLN A 526 -1.14 -21.41 -0.27
C GLN A 526 -1.13 -22.59 -1.27
N HIS A 527 -2.17 -23.43 -1.22
CA HIS A 527 -2.32 -24.57 -2.14
C HIS A 527 -2.77 -24.18 -3.54
N ARG A 528 -3.16 -22.92 -3.74
CA ARG A 528 -3.60 -22.38 -5.03
C ARG A 528 -2.53 -21.44 -5.57
N ALA A 529 -1.33 -21.94 -5.66
CA ALA A 529 -0.19 -21.32 -6.30
C ALA A 529 0.07 -22.01 -7.64
N PRO A 530 0.65 -21.32 -8.62
CA PRO A 530 1.16 -21.96 -9.83
C PRO A 530 2.20 -23.03 -9.48
N ARG A 531 2.51 -23.89 -10.46
CA ARG A 531 3.58 -24.88 -10.30
C ARG A 531 4.91 -24.20 -9.99
N THR A 532 5.80 -24.91 -9.35
CA THR A 532 7.18 -24.46 -9.12
C THR A 532 8.06 -24.92 -10.26
N ILE A 533 8.90 -24.00 -10.76
CA ILE A 533 10.05 -24.31 -11.63
C ILE A 533 11.24 -23.61 -11.00
N THR A 534 12.10 -24.37 -10.36
CA THR A 534 13.26 -23.85 -9.65
C THR A 534 14.30 -23.26 -10.61
N VAL A 535 15.15 -22.38 -10.09
CA VAL A 535 16.29 -21.84 -10.84
C VAL A 535 17.18 -22.96 -11.36
N ARG A 536 17.33 -24.06 -10.59
CA ARG A 536 18.11 -25.23 -11.00
C ARG A 536 17.48 -25.95 -12.20
N GLU A 537 16.16 -26.10 -12.23
CA GLU A 537 15.46 -26.67 -13.39
C GLU A 537 15.58 -25.79 -14.63
N PHE A 538 15.51 -24.46 -14.47
CA PHE A 538 15.79 -23.53 -15.57
C PHE A 538 17.23 -23.65 -16.09
N ASN A 539 18.21 -23.74 -15.19
CA ASN A 539 19.60 -23.92 -15.59
C ASN A 539 19.81 -25.22 -16.36
N ASN A 540 19.28 -26.32 -15.85
CA ASN A 540 19.36 -27.62 -16.52
C ASN A 540 18.68 -27.61 -17.90
N ALA A 541 17.57 -26.88 -18.04
CA ALA A 541 16.88 -26.76 -19.31
C ALA A 541 17.69 -25.94 -20.32
N ILE A 542 18.33 -24.87 -19.88
CA ILE A 542 19.25 -24.07 -20.72
C ILE A 542 20.45 -24.92 -21.18
N GLU A 543 21.09 -25.69 -20.30
CA GLU A 543 22.23 -26.56 -20.62
C GLU A 543 21.88 -27.69 -21.60
N ASN A 544 20.64 -28.18 -21.56
CA ASN A 544 20.16 -29.28 -22.40
C ASN A 544 19.37 -28.80 -23.63
N ASP A 545 19.31 -27.50 -23.90
CA ASP A 545 18.53 -26.90 -24.99
C ASP A 545 17.05 -27.35 -24.98
N THR A 546 16.44 -27.37 -23.77
CA THR A 546 15.05 -27.76 -23.57
C THR A 546 14.24 -26.58 -23.00
N ASP A 547 12.93 -26.57 -23.28
CA ASP A 547 12.04 -25.56 -22.73
C ASP A 547 11.42 -26.07 -21.40
N PRO A 548 11.70 -25.46 -20.23
CA PRO A 548 11.15 -25.88 -18.96
C PRO A 548 9.63 -25.62 -18.86
N LEU A 549 9.07 -24.83 -19.78
CA LEU A 549 7.64 -24.51 -19.85
C LEU A 549 6.86 -25.47 -20.75
N GLN A 550 7.52 -26.44 -21.39
CA GLN A 550 6.88 -27.33 -22.36
C GLN A 550 5.65 -28.07 -21.81
N GLY A 551 4.55 -27.98 -22.52
CA GLY A 551 3.34 -28.79 -22.30
C GLY A 551 2.45 -28.40 -21.12
N SER A 552 2.62 -27.19 -20.56
CA SER A 552 1.85 -26.75 -19.40
C SER A 552 1.54 -25.25 -19.42
N SER A 553 0.75 -24.79 -18.45
CA SER A 553 0.47 -23.37 -18.22
C SER A 553 1.77 -22.56 -18.13
N SER A 554 1.75 -21.35 -18.69
CA SER A 554 2.86 -20.40 -18.62
C SER A 554 3.06 -19.79 -17.23
N ASN A 555 2.15 -20.07 -16.27
CA ASN A 555 2.26 -19.57 -14.91
C ASN A 555 3.11 -20.54 -14.07
N PHE A 556 4.10 -20.00 -13.40
CA PHE A 556 4.95 -20.72 -12.46
C PHE A 556 5.48 -19.78 -11.38
N ASP A 557 6.14 -20.33 -10.40
CA ASP A 557 6.90 -19.61 -9.38
C ASP A 557 8.29 -20.26 -9.25
N PHE A 558 9.30 -19.48 -8.86
CA PHE A 558 10.67 -20.00 -8.68
C PHE A 558 10.84 -20.84 -7.41
N MET A 559 9.90 -20.75 -6.46
CA MET A 559 9.95 -21.45 -5.18
C MET A 559 8.54 -21.85 -4.76
N ASP A 560 8.44 -22.98 -4.11
CA ASP A 560 7.18 -23.46 -3.53
C ASP A 560 6.56 -22.45 -2.57
N ALA A 561 5.24 -22.45 -2.52
CA ALA A 561 4.53 -21.70 -1.50
C ALA A 561 4.95 -22.17 -0.10
N PRO A 562 5.27 -21.24 0.82
CA PRO A 562 5.68 -21.59 2.18
C PRO A 562 4.68 -22.49 2.91
N ASP A 563 5.17 -23.33 3.80
CA ASP A 563 4.32 -24.14 4.66
C ASP A 563 3.52 -23.28 5.63
N ALA A 564 2.45 -23.83 6.16
CA ALA A 564 1.62 -23.15 7.14
C ALA A 564 2.41 -22.86 8.43
N TYR A 565 2.14 -21.71 9.05
CA TYR A 565 2.83 -21.30 10.26
C TYR A 565 1.92 -20.55 11.23
N TRP A 566 2.39 -20.46 12.49
CA TRP A 566 1.71 -19.76 13.57
C TRP A 566 2.59 -18.61 14.09
N LEU A 567 1.98 -17.45 14.32
CA LEU A 567 2.62 -16.33 14.98
C LEU A 567 1.85 -15.99 16.25
N TRP A 568 2.58 -15.87 17.35
CA TRP A 568 2.02 -15.44 18.63
C TRP A 568 2.48 -14.02 18.96
N ASN A 569 1.53 -13.12 19.23
CA ASN A 569 1.78 -11.74 19.59
C ASN A 569 1.14 -11.44 20.94
N MET A 570 1.77 -10.60 21.73
CA MET A 570 1.26 -10.18 23.04
C MET A 570 1.33 -8.67 23.18
N ALA A 571 0.43 -8.08 23.95
CA ALA A 571 0.50 -6.67 24.31
C ALA A 571 -0.11 -6.41 25.70
N VAL A 572 0.49 -5.48 26.42
CA VAL A 572 -0.03 -4.94 27.68
C VAL A 572 0.03 -3.42 27.57
N GLY A 573 -1.02 -2.74 28.01
CA GLY A 573 -1.05 -1.28 28.04
C GLY A 573 -1.83 -0.75 29.23
N LEU A 574 -1.52 0.48 29.61
CA LEU A 574 -2.16 1.20 30.70
C LEU A 574 -2.01 2.71 30.53
N SER A 575 -2.88 3.47 31.18
CA SER A 575 -2.82 4.93 31.19
C SER A 575 -2.62 5.46 32.61
N VAL A 576 -1.81 6.51 32.72
CA VAL A 576 -1.63 7.30 33.94
C VAL A 576 -2.15 8.70 33.68
N GLN A 577 -3.06 9.16 34.51
CA GLN A 577 -3.60 10.51 34.41
C GLN A 577 -2.85 11.44 35.38
N GLY A 578 -2.07 12.35 34.83
CA GLY A 578 -1.49 13.47 35.60
C GLY A 578 -2.42 14.67 35.63
N THR A 579 -2.00 15.75 36.30
CA THR A 579 -2.79 17.00 36.43
C THR A 579 -2.97 17.74 35.09
N LYS A 580 -1.95 17.73 34.24
CA LYS A 580 -1.91 18.45 32.94
C LYS A 580 -1.72 17.55 31.73
N ALA A 581 -1.39 16.29 31.95
CA ALA A 581 -1.07 15.37 30.85
C ALA A 581 -1.56 13.95 31.19
N ARG A 582 -1.87 13.20 30.13
CA ARG A 582 -2.13 11.78 30.17
C ARG A 582 -0.95 11.04 29.53
N TYR A 583 -0.50 9.98 30.18
CA TYR A 583 0.56 9.11 29.70
C TYR A 583 -0.02 7.73 29.41
N ASP A 584 0.12 7.28 28.18
CA ASP A 584 -0.27 5.94 27.74
C ASP A 584 0.99 5.11 27.50
N PHE A 585 1.13 4.00 28.20
CA PHE A 585 2.24 3.06 28.10
C PHE A 585 1.77 1.79 27.40
N ARG A 586 2.60 1.26 26.51
CA ARG A 586 2.35 -0.03 25.87
C ARG A 586 3.66 -0.81 25.74
N LEU A 587 3.62 -2.08 26.18
CA LEU A 587 4.64 -3.07 25.89
C LEU A 587 4.00 -4.15 25.01
N ALA A 588 4.65 -4.53 23.93
CA ALA A 588 4.17 -5.58 23.04
C ALA A 588 5.31 -6.48 22.57
N SER A 589 4.97 -7.66 22.15
CA SER A 589 5.86 -8.55 21.40
C SER A 589 5.16 -9.05 20.14
N GLU A 590 5.89 -9.10 19.06
CA GLU A 590 5.49 -9.70 17.79
C GLU A 590 6.35 -10.92 17.53
N ASN A 591 5.77 -11.95 16.93
CA ASN A 591 6.43 -13.25 16.76
C ASN A 591 7.13 -13.70 18.04
N THR A 592 6.39 -13.74 19.15
CA THR A 592 6.91 -13.98 20.52
C THR A 592 7.68 -15.30 20.63
N LEU A 593 7.32 -16.31 19.85
CA LEU A 593 7.95 -17.62 19.84
C LEU A 593 9.15 -17.71 18.88
N ASN A 594 9.52 -16.61 18.24
CA ASN A 594 10.60 -16.56 17.26
C ASN A 594 10.44 -17.60 16.13
N THR A 595 9.21 -17.78 15.67
CA THR A 595 8.89 -18.72 14.58
C THR A 595 9.57 -18.28 13.30
N THR A 596 10.27 -19.19 12.64
CA THR A 596 10.83 -18.99 11.30
C THR A 596 9.72 -19.17 10.27
N TYR A 597 9.54 -18.19 9.40
CA TYR A 597 8.49 -18.19 8.38
C TYR A 597 8.86 -17.35 7.18
N ARG A 598 8.15 -17.54 6.07
CA ARG A 598 8.19 -16.71 4.86
C ARG A 598 6.77 -16.37 4.45
N GLU A 599 6.50 -15.10 4.21
CA GLU A 599 5.20 -14.66 3.68
C GLU A 599 5.14 -14.89 2.17
N TYR A 600 4.12 -15.60 1.66
CA TYR A 600 4.03 -15.95 0.24
C TYR A 600 4.03 -14.74 -0.70
N THR A 601 3.48 -13.61 -0.26
CA THR A 601 3.41 -12.37 -1.04
C THR A 601 4.70 -11.54 -1.02
N ASN A 602 5.67 -11.90 -0.16
CA ASN A 602 6.96 -11.22 -0.07
C ASN A 602 7.94 -11.80 -1.10
N ARG A 603 8.37 -11.04 -2.09
CA ARG A 603 9.35 -11.50 -3.09
C ARG A 603 10.74 -11.77 -2.49
N PHE A 604 11.10 -11.11 -1.38
CA PHE A 604 12.34 -11.41 -0.67
C PHE A 604 12.36 -12.82 -0.03
N ARG A 605 11.21 -13.51 0.04
CA ARG A 605 11.14 -14.91 0.46
C ARG A 605 12.02 -15.86 -0.37
N TYR A 606 12.40 -15.45 -1.57
CA TYR A 606 13.35 -16.19 -2.38
C TYR A 606 14.75 -16.22 -1.75
N TYR A 607 15.08 -15.23 -0.90
CA TYR A 607 16.43 -15.00 -0.41
C TYR A 607 16.55 -15.08 1.11
N ALA A 608 15.48 -14.78 1.85
CA ALA A 608 15.55 -14.71 3.31
C ALA A 608 14.20 -15.00 3.97
N ASP A 609 14.27 -15.36 5.26
CA ASP A 609 13.11 -15.49 6.13
C ASP A 609 12.63 -14.10 6.58
N ASP A 610 11.35 -14.03 6.97
CA ASP A 610 10.74 -12.83 7.53
C ASP A 610 11.21 -12.56 8.97
N LEU A 611 10.74 -11.45 9.56
CA LEU A 611 11.23 -10.92 10.82
C LEU A 611 11.00 -11.86 12.01
N GLY A 612 12.04 -12.07 12.81
CA GLY A 612 11.99 -12.75 14.09
C GLY A 612 11.29 -11.94 15.17
N THR A 613 11.46 -12.34 16.43
CA THR A 613 10.84 -11.68 17.59
C THR A 613 11.17 -10.20 17.67
N ASN A 614 10.16 -9.39 17.94
CA ASN A 614 10.28 -7.96 18.14
C ASN A 614 9.55 -7.52 19.41
N PHE A 615 10.27 -7.01 20.41
CA PHE A 615 9.70 -6.34 21.58
C PHE A 615 9.57 -4.85 21.30
N ILE A 616 8.37 -4.30 21.57
CA ILE A 616 8.02 -2.91 21.29
C ILE A 616 7.59 -2.24 22.58
N PHE A 617 8.28 -1.19 22.98
CA PHE A 617 7.85 -0.31 24.06
C PHE A 617 7.47 1.05 23.52
N SER A 618 6.30 1.55 23.89
CA SER A 618 5.85 2.87 23.47
C SER A 618 5.25 3.67 24.63
N ILE A 619 5.53 4.96 24.60
CA ILE A 619 4.97 5.96 25.51
C ILE A 619 4.33 7.06 24.66
N LYS A 620 3.08 7.39 24.97
CA LYS A 620 2.40 8.56 24.43
C LYS A 620 2.03 9.49 25.57
N CYS A 621 2.51 10.73 25.50
CA CYS A 621 2.09 11.82 26.39
C CYS A 621 1.14 12.74 25.62
N THR A 622 -0.04 13.03 26.17
CA THR A 622 -1.02 13.97 25.60
C THR A 622 -1.31 15.06 26.62
N PHE A 623 -1.23 16.33 26.23
CA PHE A 623 -1.38 17.50 27.10
C PHE A 623 -2.21 18.60 26.44
#